data_b1dc3fb692a9cc6c2ece4eb8ab919e06
#
_entry.id   b1dc3fb692a9cc6c2ece4eb8ab919e06
#
_cell.length_a   1.000
_cell.length_b   1.000
_cell.length_c   1.000
_cell.angle_alpha   90.00
_cell.angle_beta   90.00
_cell.angle_gamma   90.00
#
_symmetry.space_group_name_H-M   'P 1'
#
loop_
_entity.id
_entity.type
_entity.pdbx_description
1 polymer ?
#
loop_
_entity_poly.entity_id
_entity_poly.type
_entity_poly.pdbx_seq_one_letter_code
_entity_poly.pdbx_strand_id
1 'polypeptide(L)'
;MIQAQRQAVRHMDMDKQEEQKARASAWFKTLRDEICARFEQIEDDAVNTPMGENKAGRFDRKKWDREDSRGGQGGGGEMSVMRGGRVFEKVGVNISTVEGHFPDDFASKIHIII
;
A
#
# COMPACT_ATOMS: atom_id res chain seq x y z
N MET A 1 31.30 -21.35 -18.50
CA MET A 1 30.29 -22.16 -17.81
C MET A 1 29.88 -21.58 -16.47
N ILE A 2 30.82 -21.27 -15.57
CA ILE A 2 30.48 -20.72 -14.23
C ILE A 2 29.73 -19.39 -14.28
N GLN A 3 30.09 -18.50 -15.22
CA GLN A 3 29.41 -17.20 -15.37
C GLN A 3 27.97 -17.33 -15.87
N ALA A 4 27.73 -18.26 -16.80
CA ALA A 4 26.39 -18.50 -17.32
C ALA A 4 25.45 -19.06 -16.23
N GLN A 5 25.98 -19.94 -15.38
CA GLN A 5 25.24 -20.48 -14.25
C GLN A 5 24.92 -19.42 -13.18
N ARG A 6 25.86 -18.51 -12.92
CA ARG A 6 25.63 -17.40 -11.99
C ARG A 6 24.59 -16.41 -12.53
N GLN A 7 24.60 -16.14 -13.83
CA GLN A 7 23.58 -15.28 -14.45
C GLN A 7 22.20 -15.93 -14.42
N ALA A 8 22.11 -17.25 -14.65
CA ALA A 8 20.85 -17.97 -14.58
C ALA A 8 20.29 -17.96 -13.15
N VAL A 9 21.12 -18.14 -12.12
CA VAL A 9 20.71 -18.07 -10.71
C VAL A 9 20.23 -16.66 -10.35
N ARG A 10 20.94 -15.61 -10.80
CA ARG A 10 20.51 -14.23 -10.59
C ARG A 10 19.16 -13.94 -11.24
N HIS A 11 18.91 -14.45 -12.44
CA HIS A 11 17.65 -14.30 -13.16
C HIS A 11 16.51 -14.97 -12.40
N MET A 12 16.74 -16.18 -11.90
CA MET A 12 15.76 -16.89 -11.08
C MET A 12 15.43 -16.15 -9.78
N ASP A 13 16.45 -15.58 -9.12
CA ASP A 13 16.24 -14.80 -7.90
C ASP A 13 15.47 -13.52 -8.15
N MET A 14 15.72 -12.83 -9.27
CA MET A 14 14.97 -11.65 -9.67
C MET A 14 13.51 -11.99 -9.98
N ASP A 15 13.26 -13.11 -10.68
CA ASP A 15 11.90 -13.55 -10.97
C ASP A 15 11.15 -13.91 -9.70
N LYS A 16 11.82 -14.57 -8.75
CA LYS A 16 11.23 -14.84 -7.43
C LYS A 16 10.88 -13.56 -6.67
N GLN A 17 11.76 -12.56 -6.69
CA GLN A 17 11.52 -11.29 -6.04
C GLN A 17 10.31 -10.58 -6.64
N GLU A 18 10.20 -10.55 -7.97
CA GLU A 18 9.07 -9.94 -8.65
C GLU A 18 7.76 -10.67 -8.34
N GLU A 19 7.80 -12.00 -8.28
CA GLU A 19 6.65 -12.80 -7.88
C GLU A 19 6.23 -12.51 -6.44
N GLN A 20 7.19 -12.43 -5.51
CA GLN A 20 6.92 -12.11 -4.12
C GLN A 20 6.34 -10.71 -3.95
N LYS A 21 6.86 -9.74 -4.68
CA LYS A 21 6.31 -8.36 -4.69
C LYS A 21 4.87 -8.33 -5.18
N ALA A 22 4.59 -9.05 -6.26
CA ALA A 22 3.24 -9.12 -6.81
C ALA A 22 2.26 -9.76 -5.84
N ARG A 23 2.67 -10.84 -5.17
CA ARG A 23 1.84 -11.51 -4.17
C ARG A 23 1.60 -10.64 -2.95
N ALA A 24 2.64 -9.97 -2.45
CA ALA A 24 2.52 -9.05 -1.33
C ALA A 24 1.60 -7.88 -1.67
N SER A 25 1.77 -7.30 -2.85
CA SER A 25 0.93 -6.20 -3.33
C SER A 25 -0.54 -6.62 -3.43
N ALA A 26 -0.81 -7.80 -3.98
CA ALA A 26 -2.17 -8.33 -4.08
C ALA A 26 -2.78 -8.56 -2.69
N TRP A 27 -2.01 -9.10 -1.75
CA TRP A 27 -2.44 -9.32 -0.38
C TRP A 27 -2.76 -8.00 0.34
N PHE A 28 -1.92 -6.99 0.20
CA PHE A 28 -2.18 -5.69 0.81
C PHE A 28 -3.44 -5.03 0.27
N LYS A 29 -3.73 -5.18 -1.02
CA LYS A 29 -4.97 -4.69 -1.60
C LYS A 29 -6.19 -5.41 -1.02
N THR A 30 -6.11 -6.73 -0.89
CA THR A 30 -7.16 -7.53 -0.27
C THR A 30 -7.38 -7.11 1.18
N LEU A 31 -6.30 -6.96 1.95
CA LEU A 31 -6.35 -6.52 3.34
C LEU A 31 -6.97 -5.13 3.47
N ARG A 32 -6.54 -4.17 2.61
CA ARG A 32 -7.14 -2.85 2.57
C ARG A 32 -8.64 -2.91 2.31
N ASP A 33 -9.06 -3.72 1.35
CA ASP A 33 -10.48 -3.85 1.01
C ASP A 33 -11.28 -4.44 2.17
N GLU A 34 -10.74 -5.42 2.87
CA GLU A 34 -11.37 -5.99 4.07
C GLU A 34 -11.48 -4.97 5.21
N ILE A 35 -10.43 -4.22 5.45
CA ILE A 35 -10.43 -3.17 6.48
C ILE A 35 -11.47 -2.10 6.15
N CYS A 36 -11.48 -1.62 4.91
CA CYS A 36 -12.47 -0.62 4.49
C CYS A 36 -13.90 -1.14 4.62
N ALA A 37 -14.14 -2.40 4.23
CA ALA A 37 -15.45 -3.01 4.35
C ALA A 37 -15.91 -3.11 5.82
N ARG A 38 -15.00 -3.40 6.74
CA ARG A 38 -15.31 -3.45 8.17
C ARG A 38 -15.65 -2.08 8.74
N PHE A 39 -14.91 -1.05 8.37
CA PHE A 39 -15.26 0.32 8.77
C PHE A 39 -16.62 0.74 8.23
N GLU A 40 -16.90 0.42 6.97
CA GLU A 40 -18.19 0.73 6.37
C GLU A 40 -19.34 -0.05 7.03
N GLN A 41 -19.10 -1.28 7.44
CA GLN A 41 -20.07 -2.07 8.18
C GLN A 41 -20.39 -1.46 9.54
N ILE A 42 -19.38 -0.98 10.25
CA ILE A 42 -19.59 -0.27 11.53
C ILE A 42 -20.46 0.97 11.31
N GLU A 43 -20.22 1.71 10.23
CA GLU A 43 -21.02 2.87 9.85
C GLU A 43 -22.47 2.47 9.56
N ASP A 44 -22.68 1.39 8.82
CA ASP A 44 -24.02 0.90 8.48
C ASP A 44 -24.80 0.45 9.71
N ASP A 45 -24.13 -0.20 10.66
CA ASP A 45 -24.76 -0.72 11.87
C ASP A 45 -24.97 0.35 12.96
N ALA A 46 -24.39 1.52 12.78
CA ALA A 46 -24.43 2.58 13.77
C ALA A 46 -25.82 3.20 13.86
N VAL A 47 -26.41 3.10 15.04
CA VAL A 47 -27.65 3.75 15.42
C VAL A 47 -27.43 4.43 16.77
N ASN A 48 -28.14 5.52 17.04
CA ASN A 48 -28.05 6.23 18.32
C ASN A 48 -26.65 6.77 18.65
N THR A 49 -25.90 7.18 17.62
CA THR A 49 -24.62 7.88 17.80
C THR A 49 -24.82 9.38 17.77
N PRO A 50 -23.88 10.19 18.30
CA PRO A 50 -23.99 11.66 18.25
C PRO A 50 -24.13 12.21 16.83
N MET A 51 -23.55 11.53 15.83
CA MET A 51 -23.65 11.91 14.41
C MET A 51 -24.56 10.97 13.62
N GLY A 52 -25.51 10.33 14.28
CA GLY A 52 -26.35 9.29 13.69
C GLY A 52 -27.28 9.74 12.56
N GLU A 53 -27.52 11.05 12.44
CA GLU A 53 -28.28 11.62 11.34
C GLU A 53 -27.47 11.73 10.04
N ASN A 54 -26.16 11.63 10.13
CA ASN A 54 -25.31 11.62 8.95
C ASN A 54 -25.56 10.35 8.12
N LYS A 55 -25.24 10.41 6.85
CA LYS A 55 -25.19 9.19 6.03
C LYS A 55 -24.08 8.29 6.54
N ALA A 56 -24.27 6.98 6.43
CA ALA A 56 -23.21 6.03 6.73
C ALA A 56 -21.98 6.32 5.84
N GLY A 57 -20.84 6.44 6.48
CA GLY A 57 -19.60 6.81 5.80
C GLY A 57 -19.17 5.78 4.75
N ARG A 58 -18.54 6.27 3.70
CA ARG A 58 -17.97 5.47 2.62
C ARG A 58 -16.58 5.97 2.29
N PHE A 59 -15.72 5.05 1.85
CA PHE A 59 -14.37 5.40 1.44
C PHE A 59 -14.36 5.92 0.02
N ASP A 60 -13.73 7.07 -0.17
CA ASP A 60 -13.33 7.58 -1.47
C ASP A 60 -11.90 7.20 -1.74
N ARG A 61 -11.62 6.69 -2.93
CA ARG A 61 -10.29 6.22 -3.29
C ARG A 61 -9.66 7.13 -4.33
N LYS A 62 -8.38 7.43 -4.12
CA LYS A 62 -7.60 8.26 -5.02
C LYS A 62 -6.21 7.66 -5.19
N LYS A 63 -5.86 7.38 -6.44
CA LYS A 63 -4.51 6.91 -6.80
C LYS A 63 -3.57 8.08 -6.94
N TRP A 64 -2.32 7.84 -6.63
CA TRP A 64 -1.27 8.82 -6.83
C TRP A 64 0.02 8.11 -7.23
N ASP A 65 0.86 8.83 -7.97
CA ASP A 65 2.16 8.36 -8.43
C ASP A 65 3.26 9.12 -7.70
N ARG A 66 4.40 8.46 -7.51
CA ARG A 66 5.57 9.03 -6.88
C ARG A 66 6.72 9.05 -7.88
N GLU A 67 7.47 10.16 -7.90
CA GLU A 67 8.73 10.24 -8.63
C GLU A 67 9.89 9.89 -7.71
N ASP A 68 10.95 9.27 -8.28
CA ASP A 68 12.18 9.06 -7.55
C ASP A 68 13.04 10.34 -7.55
N SER A 69 14.18 10.30 -6.88
CA SER A 69 15.09 11.45 -6.81
C SER A 69 15.70 11.84 -8.15
N ARG A 70 15.59 11.01 -9.18
CA ARG A 70 16.09 11.24 -10.54
C ARG A 70 14.98 11.58 -11.54
N GLY A 71 13.75 11.80 -11.05
CA GLY A 71 12.60 12.09 -11.90
C GLY A 71 11.99 10.88 -12.59
N GLY A 72 12.43 9.65 -12.25
CA GLY A 72 11.86 8.40 -12.75
C GLY A 72 10.69 7.90 -11.91
N GLN A 73 10.22 6.69 -12.22
CA GLN A 73 9.14 6.07 -11.47
C GLN A 73 9.59 5.74 -10.05
N GLY A 74 8.94 6.31 -9.08
CA GLY A 74 9.24 6.15 -7.67
C GLY A 74 8.21 5.35 -6.88
N GLY A 75 7.28 4.68 -7.56
CA GLY A 75 6.18 3.96 -6.95
C GLY A 75 4.89 4.76 -6.97
N GLY A 76 4.12 4.65 -5.92
CA GLY A 76 2.85 5.33 -5.80
C GLY A 76 1.95 4.67 -4.77
N GLY A 77 0.67 4.87 -4.89
CA GLY A 77 -0.27 4.26 -3.97
C GLY A 77 -1.71 4.63 -4.24
N GLU A 78 -2.54 4.27 -3.31
CA GLU A 78 -3.95 4.62 -3.33
C GLU A 78 -4.37 5.03 -1.93
N MET A 79 -4.95 6.21 -1.82
CA MET A 79 -5.58 6.69 -0.60
C MET A 79 -7.03 6.22 -0.58
N SER A 80 -7.47 5.74 0.57
CA SER A 80 -8.88 5.44 0.83
C SER A 80 -9.28 6.24 2.06
N VAL A 81 -10.15 7.22 1.90
CA VAL A 81 -10.51 8.15 2.98
C VAL A 81 -12.02 8.20 3.14
N MET A 82 -12.45 8.00 4.38
CA MET A 82 -13.84 8.21 4.80
C MET A 82 -13.93 9.51 5.60
N ARG A 83 -14.92 10.32 5.33
CA ARG A 83 -15.17 11.57 6.06
C ARG A 83 -16.65 11.71 6.40
N GLY A 84 -16.91 12.38 7.52
CA GLY A 84 -18.25 12.78 7.89
C GLY A 84 -19.24 11.64 8.09
N GLY A 85 -18.78 10.50 8.60
CA GLY A 85 -19.62 9.36 8.88
C GLY A 85 -20.42 9.49 10.17
N ARG A 86 -21.13 8.44 10.51
CA ARG A 86 -21.94 8.37 11.75
C ARG A 86 -21.10 8.08 12.99
N VAL A 87 -20.00 7.35 12.82
CA VAL A 87 -19.07 6.96 13.87
C VAL A 87 -17.73 7.63 13.66
N PHE A 88 -17.23 7.61 12.45
CA PHE A 88 -15.91 8.11 12.11
C PHE A 88 -16.01 9.46 11.44
N GLU A 89 -15.43 10.46 12.09
CA GLU A 89 -15.31 11.78 11.50
C GLU A 89 -14.35 11.76 10.31
N LYS A 90 -13.24 11.03 10.46
CA LYS A 90 -12.27 10.83 9.41
C LYS A 90 -11.45 9.56 9.68
N VAL A 91 -11.30 8.73 8.67
CA VAL A 91 -10.40 7.58 8.72
C VAL A 91 -9.76 7.37 7.35
N GLY A 92 -8.48 7.05 7.36
CA GLY A 92 -7.73 6.76 6.14
C GLY A 92 -7.12 5.37 6.18
N VAL A 93 -7.25 4.65 5.07
CA VAL A 93 -6.60 3.34 4.86
C VAL A 93 -5.84 3.44 3.55
N ASN A 94 -4.53 3.45 3.63
CA ASN A 94 -3.68 3.77 2.49
C ASN A 94 -2.76 2.60 2.15
N ILE A 95 -2.54 2.41 0.84
CA ILE A 95 -1.48 1.55 0.33
C ILE A 95 -0.42 2.45 -0.29
N SER A 96 0.84 2.16 0.00
CA SER A 96 1.95 2.93 -0.55
C SER A 96 3.06 1.99 -0.99
N THR A 97 3.62 2.27 -2.15
CA THR A 97 4.81 1.61 -2.68
C THR A 97 5.86 2.68 -2.91
N VAL A 98 7.07 2.42 -2.46
CA VAL A 98 8.20 3.32 -2.67
C VAL A 98 9.29 2.55 -3.40
N GLU A 99 9.73 3.08 -4.52
CA GLU A 99 10.80 2.55 -5.33
C GLU A 99 11.84 3.63 -5.55
N GLY A 100 13.08 3.23 -5.70
CA GLY A 100 14.15 4.18 -5.94
C GLY A 100 15.51 3.56 -5.77
N HIS A 101 16.53 4.37 -6.00
CA HIS A 101 17.92 3.98 -5.80
C HIS A 101 18.51 4.78 -4.65
N PHE A 102 19.09 4.08 -3.70
CA PHE A 102 19.86 4.72 -2.64
C PHE A 102 21.29 4.95 -3.12
N PRO A 103 21.92 6.08 -2.77
CA PRO A 103 23.37 6.21 -2.91
C PRO A 103 24.10 5.07 -2.22
N ASP A 104 25.19 4.59 -2.80
CA ASP A 104 25.90 3.40 -2.29
C ASP A 104 26.31 3.53 -0.82
N ASP A 105 26.75 4.71 -0.41
CA ASP A 105 27.11 4.99 0.96
C ASP A 105 25.91 4.96 1.92
N PHE A 106 24.74 5.35 1.43
CA PHE A 106 23.51 5.30 2.21
C PHE A 106 22.95 3.86 2.27
N ALA A 107 22.98 3.15 1.16
CA ALA A 107 22.51 1.76 1.10
C ALA A 107 23.26 0.86 2.08
N SER A 108 24.55 1.08 2.27
CA SER A 108 25.36 0.32 3.22
C SER A 108 25.04 0.58 4.69
N LYS A 109 24.32 1.66 4.98
CA LYS A 109 23.94 2.09 6.34
C LYS A 109 22.52 1.72 6.72
N ILE A 110 21.72 1.26 5.76
CA ILE A 110 20.32 0.93 6.01
C ILE A 110 20.22 -0.50 6.55
N HIS A 111 19.66 -0.61 7.73
CA HIS A 111 19.24 -1.89 8.28
C HIS A 111 17.72 -1.99 8.15
N ILE A 112 17.28 -2.92 7.30
CA ILE A 112 15.82 -3.17 7.16
C ILE A 112 15.40 -4.07 8.29
N ILE A 113 14.60 -3.52 9.20
CA ILE A 113 13.94 -4.27 10.26
C ILE A 113 12.49 -4.45 9.85
N ILE A 114 12.13 -5.67 9.60
CA ILE A 114 10.73 -6.01 9.29
C ILE A 114 10.11 -6.66 10.52
#